data_ae9066d68d1c6b346a688c96ef20271e
#
_entry.id   ae9066d68d1c6b346a688c96ef20271e
#
_cell.length_a   1.000
_cell.length_b   1.000
_cell.length_c   1.000
_cell.angle_alpha   90.00
_cell.angle_beta   90.00
_cell.angle_gamma   90.00
#
_symmetry.space_group_name_H-M   'P 1'
#
loop_
_entity.id
_entity.type
_entity.pdbx_description
1 polymer ?
#
loop_
_entity_poly.entity_id
_entity_poly.type
_entity_poly.pdbx_seq_one_letter_code
_entity_poly.pdbx_strand_id
1 'polypeptide(L)'
;MRDRFGREIDYMRISVIDSCNLNCYYCNPQDNDKKCQAINTLSVKKVFCIVRAATRLGITHFRLTGGEPLLHPQIDEMVSQIKKIPGVRSVSLTTNAVLLAQHAKQLKEAGIDSINVSLDTIDASEYEHITKKPLLHKVEQGIDAAIECGIRVKINAVLTPQTDVVALTRYASKKGTDIRFIEMMPVGEGHTNGVEPYEKVISALLEVYGTPCHIDTENREEINSGYNNADNGPAEYYSFHGLDIRVGLIQAIHGKFCDTCNRIRVTADGRLMPCLGSSVTMDLVPDSWDFADDVEKDFAIVRALRAAIKAKPRCHNFNDNAVTYTKTTEKKTTEIEAAEVNAARNMSRIGG
;
A
#
# COMPACT_ATOMS: atom_id res chain seq x y z
N MET A 1 13.55 -12.01 -9.13
CA MET A 1 13.05 -13.22 -9.85
C MET A 1 12.01 -12.82 -10.88
N ARG A 2 12.00 -13.43 -12.08
CA ARG A 2 11.00 -13.11 -13.11
C ARG A 2 9.78 -14.03 -13.03
N ASP A 3 8.60 -13.46 -13.24
CA ASP A 3 7.36 -14.23 -13.40
C ASP A 3 7.23 -14.81 -14.82
N ARG A 4 6.10 -15.49 -15.11
CA ARG A 4 5.87 -16.10 -16.45
C ARG A 4 5.60 -15.10 -17.57
N PHE A 5 5.44 -13.81 -17.24
CA PHE A 5 5.23 -12.72 -18.21
C PHE A 5 6.49 -11.86 -18.39
N GLY A 6 7.63 -12.26 -17.79
CA GLY A 6 8.90 -11.57 -17.90
C GLY A 6 9.09 -10.41 -16.91
N ARG A 7 8.08 -10.11 -16.05
CA ARG A 7 8.18 -9.02 -15.06
C ARG A 7 9.16 -9.41 -13.96
N GLU A 8 10.05 -8.50 -13.59
CA GLU A 8 10.96 -8.69 -12.47
C GLU A 8 10.25 -8.37 -11.16
N ILE A 9 10.10 -9.37 -10.30
CA ILE A 9 9.45 -9.23 -8.99
C ILE A 9 10.54 -8.99 -7.96
N ASP A 10 10.69 -7.74 -7.52
CA ASP A 10 11.72 -7.27 -6.60
C ASP A 10 11.17 -6.52 -5.37
N TYR A 11 9.83 -6.39 -5.29
CA TYR A 11 9.13 -5.61 -4.28
C TYR A 11 8.09 -6.45 -3.53
N MET A 12 8.16 -6.43 -2.19
CA MET A 12 7.20 -7.13 -1.33
C MET A 12 6.49 -6.16 -0.37
N ARG A 13 5.15 -6.25 -0.31
CA ARG A 13 4.36 -5.59 0.74
C ARG A 13 4.00 -6.62 1.80
N ILE A 14 4.18 -6.28 3.07
CA ILE A 14 3.91 -7.17 4.20
C ILE A 14 2.92 -6.48 5.13
N SER A 15 1.70 -7.03 5.21
CA SER A 15 0.74 -6.64 6.23
C SER A 15 1.15 -7.26 7.55
N VAL A 16 1.63 -6.44 8.50
CA VAL A 16 2.16 -6.94 9.78
C VAL A 16 1.07 -7.13 10.83
N ILE A 17 -0.07 -6.47 10.65
CA ILE A 17 -1.24 -6.52 11.53
C ILE A 17 -2.50 -6.18 10.72
N ASP A 18 -3.65 -6.77 11.04
CA ASP A 18 -4.91 -6.47 10.37
C ASP A 18 -5.81 -5.46 11.11
N SER A 19 -5.43 -5.07 12.34
CA SER A 19 -6.13 -4.04 13.10
C SER A 19 -5.77 -2.63 12.64
N CYS A 20 -6.73 -1.72 12.70
CA CYS A 20 -6.56 -0.30 12.40
C CYS A 20 -7.24 0.56 13.48
N ASN A 21 -6.65 1.72 13.80
CA ASN A 21 -7.21 2.71 14.72
C ASN A 21 -8.19 3.69 14.05
N LEU A 22 -8.35 3.62 12.72
CA LEU A 22 -9.34 4.34 11.92
C LEU A 22 -10.39 3.36 11.36
N ASN A 23 -11.51 3.91 10.87
CA ASN A 23 -12.60 3.14 10.28
C ASN A 23 -13.07 3.80 8.97
N CYS A 24 -12.13 4.00 8.03
CA CYS A 24 -12.42 4.64 6.74
C CYS A 24 -13.50 3.87 5.99
N TYR A 25 -14.53 4.60 5.52
CA TYR A 25 -15.73 3.99 4.94
C TYR A 25 -15.44 3.11 3.72
N TYR A 26 -14.43 3.44 2.93
CA TYR A 26 -14.05 2.66 1.73
C TYR A 26 -13.13 1.47 2.03
N CYS A 27 -12.50 1.43 3.22
CA CYS A 27 -11.50 0.43 3.58
C CYS A 27 -12.05 -0.68 4.47
N ASN A 28 -12.86 -0.31 5.45
CA ASN A 28 -13.36 -1.22 6.48
C ASN A 28 -14.89 -1.18 6.52
N PRO A 29 -15.57 -2.12 5.85
CA PRO A 29 -17.02 -2.18 5.90
C PRO A 29 -17.48 -2.36 7.34
N GLN A 30 -18.56 -1.64 7.69
CA GLN A 30 -19.18 -1.69 9.02
C GLN A 30 -19.93 -3.02 9.23
N ASP A 31 -19.20 -4.13 9.25
CA ASP A 31 -19.75 -5.39 9.71
C ASP A 31 -19.79 -5.37 11.24
N ASN A 32 -20.97 -5.16 11.81
CA ASN A 32 -21.23 -5.22 13.25
C ASN A 32 -20.86 -6.57 13.88
N ASP A 33 -20.67 -7.61 13.06
CA ASP A 33 -20.37 -8.99 13.50
C ASP A 33 -18.88 -9.25 13.76
N LYS A 34 -17.96 -8.30 13.43
CA LYS A 34 -16.51 -8.53 13.56
C LYS A 34 -15.89 -8.20 14.91
N LYS A 35 -16.70 -7.85 15.93
CA LYS A 35 -16.19 -7.52 17.28
C LYS A 35 -15.46 -8.67 18.01
N CYS A 36 -15.50 -9.90 17.47
CA CYS A 36 -14.94 -11.10 18.12
C CYS A 36 -13.88 -11.85 17.29
N GLN A 37 -13.40 -11.31 16.16
CA GLN A 37 -12.33 -11.99 15.43
C GLN A 37 -10.97 -11.67 16.08
N ALA A 38 -10.14 -12.72 16.28
CA ALA A 38 -8.77 -12.55 16.75
C ALA A 38 -7.98 -11.66 15.79
N ILE A 39 -7.20 -10.72 16.35
CA ILE A 39 -6.31 -9.87 15.57
C ILE A 39 -5.15 -10.73 15.06
N ASN A 40 -4.94 -10.74 13.74
CA ASN A 40 -3.79 -11.40 13.15
C ASN A 40 -2.59 -10.46 13.17
N THR A 41 -1.46 -10.97 13.64
CA THR A 41 -0.19 -10.25 13.65
C THR A 41 0.95 -11.18 13.24
N LEU A 42 1.90 -10.64 12.48
CA LEU A 42 3.14 -11.33 12.14
C LEU A 42 4.22 -10.97 13.15
N SER A 43 4.76 -11.95 13.86
CA SER A 43 5.90 -11.71 14.77
C SER A 43 7.14 -11.24 14.00
N VAL A 44 8.03 -10.52 14.68
CA VAL A 44 9.34 -10.08 14.13
C VAL A 44 10.09 -11.27 13.52
N LYS A 45 10.11 -12.42 14.20
CA LYS A 45 10.78 -13.64 13.73
C LYS A 45 10.18 -14.15 12.41
N LYS A 46 8.83 -14.16 12.27
CA LYS A 46 8.16 -14.58 11.03
C LYS A 46 8.53 -13.65 9.88
N VAL A 47 8.42 -12.33 10.09
CA VAL A 47 8.77 -11.34 9.07
C VAL A 47 10.24 -11.43 8.68
N PHE A 48 11.15 -11.60 9.65
CA PHE A 48 12.58 -11.79 9.38
C PHE A 48 12.85 -12.99 8.47
N CYS A 49 12.26 -14.17 8.75
CA CYS A 49 12.42 -15.35 7.91
C CYS A 49 11.83 -15.15 6.51
N ILE A 50 10.65 -14.50 6.40
CA ILE A 50 10.03 -14.18 5.11
C ILE A 50 10.95 -13.30 4.27
N VAL A 51 11.48 -12.22 4.85
CA VAL A 51 12.36 -11.27 4.15
C VAL A 51 13.68 -11.95 3.76
N ARG A 52 14.29 -12.71 4.65
CA ARG A 52 15.53 -13.48 4.38
C ARG A 52 15.35 -14.45 3.21
N ALA A 53 14.24 -15.17 3.18
CA ALA A 53 13.92 -16.08 2.08
C ALA A 53 13.64 -15.31 0.76
N ALA A 54 12.95 -14.17 0.85
CA ALA A 54 12.61 -13.33 -0.29
C ALA A 54 13.86 -12.71 -0.95
N THR A 55 14.87 -12.29 -0.16
CA THR A 55 16.11 -11.74 -0.71
C THR A 55 16.89 -12.75 -1.54
N ARG A 56 16.80 -14.06 -1.23
CA ARG A 56 17.39 -15.13 -2.06
C ARG A 56 16.77 -15.25 -3.45
N LEU A 57 15.55 -14.69 -3.62
CA LEU A 57 14.85 -14.64 -4.91
C LEU A 57 15.03 -13.30 -5.64
N GLY A 58 15.83 -12.38 -5.09
CA GLY A 58 16.07 -11.05 -5.65
C GLY A 58 14.98 -10.02 -5.29
N ILE A 59 14.13 -10.30 -4.28
CA ILE A 59 13.24 -9.29 -3.71
C ILE A 59 14.05 -8.46 -2.73
N THR A 60 14.19 -7.17 -3.01
CA THR A 60 15.13 -6.28 -2.29
C THR A 60 14.44 -5.08 -1.65
N HIS A 61 13.18 -4.81 -2.01
CA HIS A 61 12.39 -3.69 -1.52
C HIS A 61 11.20 -4.21 -0.70
N PHE A 62 11.10 -3.74 0.54
CA PHE A 62 10.08 -4.20 1.48
C PHE A 62 9.27 -3.01 1.99
N ARG A 63 7.95 -3.18 2.00
CA ARG A 63 7.03 -2.19 2.57
C ARG A 63 6.17 -2.84 3.65
N LEU A 64 6.32 -2.34 4.86
CA LEU A 64 5.46 -2.73 5.96
C LEU A 64 4.16 -1.93 5.89
N THR A 65 3.06 -2.62 6.08
CA THR A 65 1.70 -2.10 6.01
C THR A 65 0.82 -2.95 6.93
N GLY A 66 -0.49 -2.85 6.82
CA GLY A 66 -1.41 -3.66 7.62
C GLY A 66 -2.81 -3.08 7.54
N GLY A 67 -3.54 -3.17 8.65
CA GLY A 67 -4.50 -2.17 9.01
C GLY A 67 -3.74 -0.86 9.26
N GLU A 68 -3.21 -0.70 10.46
CA GLU A 68 -2.24 0.35 10.76
C GLU A 68 -0.98 -0.27 11.37
N PRO A 69 0.16 -0.27 10.66
CA PRO A 69 1.37 -0.95 11.11
C PRO A 69 1.97 -0.37 12.40
N LEU A 70 1.71 0.91 12.71
CA LEU A 70 2.17 1.54 13.96
C LEU A 70 1.40 1.04 15.20
N LEU A 71 0.36 0.24 15.04
CA LEU A 71 -0.26 -0.52 16.14
C LEU A 71 0.52 -1.78 16.50
N HIS A 72 1.45 -2.23 15.66
CA HIS A 72 2.27 -3.40 15.96
C HIS A 72 3.31 -3.04 17.01
N PRO A 73 3.32 -3.70 18.20
CA PRO A 73 4.13 -3.26 19.36
C PRO A 73 5.64 -3.31 19.13
N GLN A 74 6.09 -4.07 18.14
CA GLN A 74 7.51 -4.26 17.80
C GLN A 74 7.85 -3.76 16.40
N ILE A 75 7.14 -2.75 15.88
CA ILE A 75 7.35 -2.27 14.50
C ILE A 75 8.76 -1.73 14.30
N ASP A 76 9.30 -1.00 15.25
CA ASP A 76 10.64 -0.40 15.19
C ASP A 76 11.73 -1.49 15.19
N GLU A 77 11.58 -2.51 16.05
CA GLU A 77 12.45 -3.70 16.08
C GLU A 77 12.38 -4.44 14.73
N MET A 78 11.17 -4.61 14.18
CA MET A 78 10.96 -5.28 12.89
C MET A 78 11.73 -4.56 11.77
N VAL A 79 11.62 -3.23 11.68
CA VAL A 79 12.38 -2.43 10.72
C VAL A 79 13.89 -2.66 10.91
N SER A 80 14.38 -2.54 12.14
CA SER A 80 15.80 -2.73 12.46
C SER A 80 16.31 -4.11 12.08
N GLN A 81 15.55 -5.17 12.34
CA GLN A 81 15.94 -6.53 11.98
C GLN A 81 15.95 -6.76 10.45
N ILE A 82 14.96 -6.23 9.74
CA ILE A 82 14.90 -6.32 8.28
C ILE A 82 16.10 -5.61 7.65
N LYS A 83 16.46 -4.42 8.11
CA LYS A 83 17.61 -3.64 7.58
C LYS A 83 18.94 -4.35 7.71
N LYS A 84 19.09 -5.27 8.66
CA LYS A 84 20.32 -6.08 8.85
C LYS A 84 20.43 -7.26 7.88
N ILE A 85 19.35 -7.60 7.15
CA ILE A 85 19.38 -8.75 6.23
C ILE A 85 20.16 -8.39 4.96
N PRO A 86 21.21 -9.14 4.60
CA PRO A 86 21.94 -8.91 3.36
C PRO A 86 21.01 -8.99 2.14
N GLY A 87 21.15 -8.03 1.22
CA GLY A 87 20.32 -7.94 0.00
C GLY A 87 19.08 -7.06 0.15
N VAL A 88 18.72 -6.63 1.35
CA VAL A 88 17.68 -5.61 1.54
C VAL A 88 18.24 -4.24 1.12
N ARG A 89 17.58 -3.62 0.12
CA ARG A 89 17.93 -2.28 -0.37
C ARG A 89 17.08 -1.20 0.30
N SER A 90 15.79 -1.43 0.47
CA SER A 90 14.93 -0.46 1.14
C SER A 90 13.85 -1.11 2.02
N VAL A 91 13.56 -0.44 3.13
CA VAL A 91 12.45 -0.73 4.03
C VAL A 91 11.61 0.53 4.17
N SER A 92 10.35 0.44 3.81
CA SER A 92 9.41 1.56 3.86
C SER A 92 8.14 1.19 4.61
N LEU A 93 7.38 2.21 5.03
CA LEU A 93 6.14 2.05 5.77
C LEU A 93 5.00 2.75 5.04
N THR A 94 3.77 2.19 5.12
CA THR A 94 2.54 2.92 4.78
C THR A 94 1.70 3.03 6.04
N THR A 95 1.31 4.24 6.43
CA THR A 95 0.61 4.52 7.69
C THR A 95 -0.43 5.62 7.52
N ASN A 96 -1.45 5.65 8.38
CA ASN A 96 -2.36 6.77 8.52
C ASN A 96 -1.78 7.93 9.36
N ALA A 97 -0.56 7.77 9.85
CA ALA A 97 0.24 8.74 10.61
C ALA A 97 -0.32 9.19 11.98
N VAL A 98 -1.47 8.71 12.44
CA VAL A 98 -2.05 9.10 13.76
C VAL A 98 -1.09 8.85 14.92
N LEU A 99 -0.27 7.80 14.84
CA LEU A 99 0.72 7.43 15.85
C LEU A 99 2.16 7.83 15.47
N LEU A 100 2.36 8.39 14.28
CA LEU A 100 3.69 8.58 13.70
C LEU A 100 4.58 9.50 14.52
N ALA A 101 4.04 10.55 15.16
CA ALA A 101 4.81 11.43 16.03
C ALA A 101 5.49 10.70 17.20
N GLN A 102 4.88 9.62 17.68
CA GLN A 102 5.44 8.80 18.78
C GLN A 102 6.54 7.84 18.30
N HIS A 103 6.53 7.46 17.03
CA HIS A 103 7.43 6.46 16.45
C HIS A 103 8.53 7.06 15.54
N ALA A 104 8.41 8.31 15.12
CA ALA A 104 9.29 8.90 14.09
C ALA A 104 10.78 8.75 14.42
N LYS A 105 11.17 9.06 15.66
CA LYS A 105 12.56 8.97 16.10
C LYS A 105 13.06 7.51 16.08
N GLN A 106 12.31 6.59 16.67
CA GLN A 106 12.66 5.17 16.74
C GLN A 106 12.73 4.53 15.33
N LEU A 107 11.79 4.87 14.44
CA LEU A 107 11.81 4.41 13.05
C LEU A 107 13.04 4.93 12.31
N LYS A 108 13.45 6.19 12.54
CA LYS A 108 14.68 6.74 11.97
C LYS A 108 15.92 6.00 12.48
N GLU A 109 16.01 5.78 13.78
CA GLU A 109 17.09 5.02 14.41
C GLU A 109 17.13 3.56 13.95
N ALA A 110 15.96 2.95 13.70
CA ALA A 110 15.83 1.62 13.13
C ALA A 110 16.26 1.54 11.64
N GLY A 111 16.42 2.69 10.96
CA GLY A 111 16.90 2.78 9.59
C GLY A 111 15.80 2.73 8.53
N ILE A 112 14.59 3.21 8.83
CA ILE A 112 13.52 3.33 7.81
C ILE A 112 13.96 4.25 6.67
N ASP A 113 13.71 3.87 5.43
CA ASP A 113 14.12 4.66 4.27
C ASP A 113 13.07 5.71 3.84
N SER A 114 11.79 5.38 3.97
CA SER A 114 10.70 6.28 3.61
C SER A 114 9.36 5.89 4.24
N ILE A 115 8.48 6.86 4.39
CA ILE A 115 7.12 6.67 4.89
C ILE A 115 6.12 7.23 3.88
N ASN A 116 5.11 6.42 3.53
CA ASN A 116 3.94 6.90 2.82
C ASN A 116 2.84 7.16 3.83
N VAL A 117 2.35 8.38 3.88
CA VAL A 117 1.23 8.78 4.72
C VAL A 117 -0.05 8.78 3.88
N SER A 118 -1.06 8.05 4.33
CA SER A 118 -2.40 8.07 3.74
C SER A 118 -3.17 9.27 4.30
N LEU A 119 -3.47 10.26 3.44
CA LEU A 119 -4.20 11.48 3.80
C LEU A 119 -5.03 11.96 2.62
N ASP A 120 -6.34 11.77 2.70
CA ASP A 120 -7.27 12.01 1.59
C ASP A 120 -7.84 13.44 1.59
N THR A 121 -7.74 14.14 2.71
CA THR A 121 -8.20 15.53 2.88
C THR A 121 -7.46 16.24 4.01
N ILE A 122 -7.38 17.58 3.93
CA ILE A 122 -6.90 18.47 5.00
C ILE A 122 -8.05 19.27 5.65
N ASP A 123 -9.28 19.01 5.26
CA ASP A 123 -10.46 19.51 5.95
C ASP A 123 -10.81 18.60 7.13
N ALA A 124 -10.94 19.16 8.33
CA ALA A 124 -11.15 18.39 9.55
C ALA A 124 -12.50 17.67 9.58
N SER A 125 -13.53 18.29 9.03
CA SER A 125 -14.89 17.72 8.97
C SER A 125 -14.94 16.56 7.98
N GLU A 126 -14.36 16.75 6.80
CA GLU A 126 -14.25 15.71 5.78
C GLU A 126 -13.35 14.56 6.24
N TYR A 127 -12.25 14.85 6.94
CA TYR A 127 -11.40 13.82 7.53
C TYR A 127 -12.16 12.95 8.53
N GLU A 128 -12.96 13.57 9.42
CA GLU A 128 -13.80 12.84 10.36
C GLU A 128 -14.90 12.04 9.63
N HIS A 129 -15.47 12.61 8.57
CA HIS A 129 -16.45 11.91 7.74
C HIS A 129 -15.85 10.64 7.11
N ILE A 130 -14.64 10.74 6.53
CA ILE A 130 -13.95 9.61 5.88
C ILE A 130 -13.52 8.57 6.91
N THR A 131 -12.82 8.99 7.97
CA THR A 131 -12.10 8.10 8.89
C THR A 131 -12.89 7.68 10.11
N LYS A 132 -14.04 8.34 10.36
CA LYS A 132 -14.90 8.22 11.55
C LYS A 132 -14.20 8.62 12.85
N LYS A 133 -13.13 9.44 12.76
CA LYS A 133 -12.34 9.93 13.89
C LYS A 133 -11.82 11.36 13.64
N PRO A 134 -11.96 12.31 14.61
CA PRO A 134 -11.46 13.68 14.47
C PRO A 134 -9.95 13.79 14.78
N LEU A 135 -9.12 13.05 14.07
CA LEU A 135 -7.68 12.90 14.38
C LEU A 135 -6.74 13.57 13.37
N LEU A 136 -7.24 14.45 12.49
CA LEU A 136 -6.42 15.11 11.47
C LEU A 136 -5.19 15.82 12.09
N HIS A 137 -5.36 16.53 13.20
CA HIS A 137 -4.27 17.22 13.91
C HIS A 137 -3.13 16.28 14.31
N LYS A 138 -3.42 15.00 14.66
CA LYS A 138 -2.40 14.00 14.98
C LYS A 138 -1.65 13.54 13.74
N VAL A 139 -2.34 13.45 12.60
CA VAL A 139 -1.72 13.12 11.31
C VAL A 139 -0.72 14.20 10.92
N GLU A 140 -1.11 15.47 11.04
CA GLU A 140 -0.23 16.61 10.75
C GLU A 140 1.00 16.63 11.65
N GLN A 141 0.81 16.44 12.97
CA GLN A 141 1.92 16.27 13.92
C GLN A 141 2.84 15.10 13.56
N GLY A 142 2.26 13.98 13.10
CA GLY A 142 3.02 12.81 12.67
C GLY A 142 3.87 13.09 11.43
N ILE A 143 3.33 13.80 10.46
CA ILE A 143 4.06 14.23 9.25
C ILE A 143 5.21 15.13 9.63
N ASP A 144 4.95 16.16 10.46
CA ASP A 144 5.98 17.12 10.90
C ASP A 144 7.11 16.39 11.65
N ALA A 145 6.78 15.54 12.62
CA ALA A 145 7.78 14.80 13.38
C ALA A 145 8.64 13.87 12.48
N ALA A 146 8.05 13.25 11.47
CA ALA A 146 8.81 12.42 10.54
C ALA A 146 9.76 13.24 9.69
N ILE A 147 9.33 14.42 9.19
CA ILE A 147 10.14 15.35 8.41
C ILE A 147 11.29 15.91 9.28
N GLU A 148 11.00 16.32 10.51
CA GLU A 148 12.00 16.84 11.47
C GLU A 148 13.06 15.78 11.81
N CYS A 149 12.68 14.49 11.88
CA CYS A 149 13.63 13.39 12.03
C CYS A 149 14.42 13.08 10.75
N GLY A 150 14.20 13.81 9.65
CA GLY A 150 14.85 13.56 8.36
C GLY A 150 14.43 12.26 7.71
N ILE A 151 13.19 11.83 7.94
CA ILE A 151 12.58 10.70 7.22
C ILE A 151 11.92 11.24 5.95
N ARG A 152 12.16 10.59 4.83
CA ARG A 152 11.49 10.95 3.58
C ARG A 152 10.00 10.56 3.64
N VAL A 153 9.14 11.56 3.56
CA VAL A 153 7.68 11.39 3.56
C VAL A 153 7.13 11.56 2.15
N LYS A 154 6.07 10.81 1.82
CA LYS A 154 5.22 11.02 0.65
C LYS A 154 3.76 10.93 1.09
N ILE A 155 2.92 11.82 0.60
CA ILE A 155 1.49 11.79 0.86
C ILE A 155 0.80 11.00 -0.23
N ASN A 156 -0.11 10.10 0.15
CA ASN A 156 -0.99 9.37 -0.75
C ASN A 156 -2.43 9.78 -0.46
N ALA A 157 -3.16 10.19 -1.47
CA ALA A 157 -4.58 10.52 -1.38
C ALA A 157 -5.38 9.66 -2.35
N VAL A 158 -6.39 8.96 -1.85
CA VAL A 158 -7.35 8.25 -2.69
C VAL A 158 -8.33 9.26 -3.27
N LEU A 159 -8.52 9.21 -4.59
CA LEU A 159 -9.46 10.10 -5.28
C LEU A 159 -10.90 9.71 -5.00
N THR A 160 -11.64 10.67 -4.49
CA THR A 160 -13.09 10.64 -4.31
C THR A 160 -13.72 11.86 -4.98
N PRO A 161 -15.05 11.90 -5.21
CA PRO A 161 -15.72 13.09 -5.72
C PRO A 161 -15.45 14.36 -4.89
N GLN A 162 -15.22 14.21 -3.59
CA GLN A 162 -14.98 15.29 -2.63
C GLN A 162 -13.52 15.70 -2.51
N THR A 163 -12.56 14.97 -3.12
CA THR A 163 -11.13 15.25 -2.99
C THR A 163 -10.78 16.65 -3.51
N ASP A 164 -10.29 17.52 -2.64
CA ASP A 164 -9.72 18.81 -3.01
C ASP A 164 -8.25 18.65 -3.39
N VAL A 165 -8.02 18.44 -4.69
CA VAL A 165 -6.71 18.19 -5.28
C VAL A 165 -5.77 19.38 -5.04
N VAL A 166 -6.28 20.60 -5.19
CA VAL A 166 -5.47 21.82 -5.08
C VAL A 166 -5.04 22.07 -3.63
N ALA A 167 -5.97 21.94 -2.69
CA ALA A 167 -5.66 22.11 -1.27
C ALA A 167 -4.64 21.08 -0.78
N LEU A 168 -4.80 19.80 -1.14
CA LEU A 168 -3.85 18.74 -0.80
C LEU A 168 -2.46 18.99 -1.44
N THR A 169 -2.42 19.43 -2.70
CA THR A 169 -1.15 19.74 -3.37
C THR A 169 -0.44 20.93 -2.70
N ARG A 170 -1.17 21.99 -2.34
CA ARG A 170 -0.62 23.12 -1.59
C ARG A 170 -0.09 22.70 -0.21
N TYR A 171 -0.83 21.85 0.48
CA TYR A 171 -0.40 21.31 1.76
C TYR A 171 0.90 20.49 1.62
N ALA A 172 0.98 19.60 0.66
CA ALA A 172 2.17 18.79 0.37
C ALA A 172 3.37 19.68 0.02
N SER A 173 3.16 20.71 -0.82
CA SER A 173 4.18 21.70 -1.17
C SER A 173 4.69 22.46 0.05
N LYS A 174 3.80 22.93 0.92
CA LYS A 174 4.18 23.60 2.18
C LYS A 174 5.01 22.70 3.10
N LYS A 175 4.77 21.38 3.07
CA LYS A 175 5.54 20.38 3.84
C LYS A 175 6.80 19.90 3.11
N GLY A 176 7.06 20.32 1.86
CA GLY A 176 8.19 19.87 1.06
C GLY A 176 8.14 18.37 0.74
N THR A 177 6.94 17.79 0.58
CA THR A 177 6.73 16.36 0.32
C THR A 177 6.02 16.13 -0.99
N ASP A 178 6.41 15.08 -1.72
CA ASP A 178 5.66 14.64 -2.91
C ASP A 178 4.24 14.17 -2.52
N ILE A 179 3.27 14.41 -3.40
CA ILE A 179 1.91 13.89 -3.26
C ILE A 179 1.59 12.93 -4.40
N ARG A 180 0.81 11.89 -4.12
CA ARG A 180 0.31 10.93 -5.10
C ARG A 180 -1.19 10.79 -4.96
N PHE A 181 -1.91 11.02 -6.04
CA PHE A 181 -3.33 10.74 -6.15
C PHE A 181 -3.53 9.34 -6.72
N ILE A 182 -4.40 8.57 -6.09
CA ILE A 182 -4.61 7.15 -6.37
C ILE A 182 -6.06 6.94 -6.77
N GLU A 183 -6.29 6.39 -7.95
CA GLU A 183 -7.63 5.94 -8.33
C GLU A 183 -8.17 4.94 -7.31
N MET A 184 -9.42 5.12 -6.90
CA MET A 184 -10.10 4.19 -6.01
C MET A 184 -10.26 2.84 -6.71
N MET A 185 -9.73 1.80 -6.08
CA MET A 185 -9.85 0.44 -6.59
C MET A 185 -11.11 -0.21 -6.01
N PRO A 186 -11.84 -1.02 -6.78
CA PRO A 186 -13.03 -1.74 -6.31
C PRO A 186 -12.65 -2.93 -5.42
N VAL A 187 -12.08 -2.61 -4.25
CA VAL A 187 -11.70 -3.56 -3.20
C VAL A 187 -12.35 -3.11 -1.91
N GLY A 188 -12.95 -4.01 -1.17
CA GLY A 188 -13.80 -3.67 -0.02
C GLY A 188 -15.04 -2.90 -0.49
N GLU A 189 -15.37 -1.78 0.15
CA GLU A 189 -16.49 -0.90 -0.22
C GLU A 189 -16.14 0.10 -1.35
N GLY A 190 -14.92 0.09 -1.85
CA GLY A 190 -14.48 0.98 -2.94
C GLY A 190 -15.28 0.85 -4.24
N HIS A 191 -15.94 -0.29 -4.45
CA HIS A 191 -16.78 -0.54 -5.63
C HIS A 191 -18.09 0.25 -5.64
N THR A 192 -18.56 0.76 -4.52
CA THR A 192 -19.83 1.48 -4.40
C THR A 192 -19.72 2.97 -4.69
N ASN A 193 -18.53 3.54 -4.65
CA ASN A 193 -18.32 4.99 -4.64
C ASN A 193 -17.93 5.59 -6.01
N GLY A 194 -17.93 4.80 -7.07
CA GLY A 194 -17.48 5.25 -8.39
C GLY A 194 -15.96 5.46 -8.45
N VAL A 195 -15.41 5.46 -9.66
CA VAL A 195 -14.00 5.75 -9.91
C VAL A 195 -13.88 7.16 -10.43
N GLU A 196 -13.26 8.06 -9.67
CA GLU A 196 -12.93 9.40 -10.15
C GLU A 196 -11.77 9.32 -11.13
N PRO A 197 -11.92 9.89 -12.33
CA PRO A 197 -10.89 9.85 -13.33
C PRO A 197 -9.72 10.76 -12.94
N TYR A 198 -8.51 10.32 -13.30
CA TYR A 198 -7.28 11.07 -13.02
C TYR A 198 -7.22 12.43 -13.74
N GLU A 199 -7.96 12.59 -14.82
CA GLU A 199 -8.12 13.84 -15.57
C GLU A 199 -8.59 14.97 -14.65
N LYS A 200 -9.38 14.67 -13.62
CA LYS A 200 -9.78 15.64 -12.61
C LYS A 200 -8.58 16.27 -11.90
N VAL A 201 -7.54 15.47 -11.59
CA VAL A 201 -6.33 15.96 -10.95
C VAL A 201 -5.59 16.93 -11.87
N ILE A 202 -5.37 16.50 -13.11
CA ILE A 202 -4.65 17.33 -14.10
C ILE A 202 -5.42 18.61 -14.38
N SER A 203 -6.73 18.54 -14.63
CA SER A 203 -7.56 19.72 -14.90
C SER A 203 -7.54 20.73 -13.75
N ALA A 204 -7.71 20.27 -12.51
CA ALA A 204 -7.69 21.14 -11.33
C ALA A 204 -6.33 21.82 -11.13
N LEU A 205 -5.23 21.12 -11.41
CA LEU A 205 -3.89 21.70 -11.26
C LEU A 205 -3.49 22.60 -12.44
N LEU A 206 -3.99 22.31 -13.67
CA LEU A 206 -3.81 23.17 -14.84
C LEU A 206 -4.37 24.57 -14.63
N GLU A 207 -5.55 24.67 -14.02
CA GLU A 207 -6.21 25.94 -13.74
C GLU A 207 -5.40 26.84 -12.80
N VAL A 208 -4.66 26.23 -11.85
CA VAL A 208 -3.94 26.95 -10.79
C VAL A 208 -2.47 27.15 -11.13
N TYR A 209 -1.82 26.17 -11.71
CA TYR A 209 -0.35 26.11 -11.89
C TYR A 209 0.08 26.11 -13.36
N GLY A 210 -0.85 26.09 -14.30
CA GLY A 210 -0.55 26.02 -15.73
C GLY A 210 -0.12 24.64 -16.19
N THR A 211 0.43 24.56 -17.40
CA THR A 211 0.75 23.29 -18.06
C THR A 211 1.84 22.52 -17.32
N PRO A 212 1.60 21.24 -16.96
CA PRO A 212 2.62 20.41 -16.31
C PRO A 212 3.68 19.94 -17.30
N CYS A 213 4.87 19.68 -16.77
CA CYS A 213 5.87 18.87 -17.45
C CYS A 213 5.79 17.44 -16.92
N HIS A 214 5.68 16.46 -17.80
CA HIS A 214 5.81 15.05 -17.44
C HIS A 214 7.26 14.77 -17.06
N ILE A 215 7.47 14.17 -15.88
CA ILE A 215 8.80 13.77 -15.43
C ILE A 215 9.04 12.35 -15.94
N ASP A 216 9.90 12.20 -16.94
CA ASP A 216 10.35 10.91 -17.38
C ASP A 216 11.24 10.28 -16.30
N THR A 217 10.68 9.27 -15.62
CA THR A 217 11.38 8.55 -14.56
C THR A 217 12.45 7.58 -15.10
N GLU A 218 12.53 7.38 -16.42
CA GLU A 218 13.55 6.56 -17.07
C GLU A 218 14.85 7.35 -17.34
N ASN A 219 14.77 8.64 -17.57
CA ASN A 219 15.93 9.53 -17.76
C ASN A 219 16.47 10.06 -16.43
N ARG A 220 17.34 9.30 -15.81
CA ARG A 220 17.82 9.41 -14.42
C ARG A 220 18.86 10.51 -14.14
N GLU A 221 19.38 11.18 -15.13
CA GLU A 221 20.57 12.06 -14.98
C GLU A 221 20.23 13.50 -14.52
N GLU A 222 18.98 13.94 -14.62
CA GLU A 222 18.63 15.35 -14.37
C GLU A 222 17.98 15.66 -13.01
N ILE A 223 17.65 14.64 -12.20
CA ILE A 223 17.05 14.90 -10.88
C ILE A 223 18.10 14.75 -9.79
N ASN A 224 18.79 15.85 -9.49
CA ASN A 224 19.81 16.01 -8.43
C ASN A 224 19.28 15.84 -6.99
N SER A 225 18.24 15.03 -6.77
CA SER A 225 17.53 14.91 -5.47
C SER A 225 17.54 13.49 -4.88
N GLY A 226 18.61 12.72 -5.00
CA GLY A 226 18.82 11.48 -4.20
C GLY A 226 17.68 10.44 -4.20
N TYR A 227 16.73 10.53 -5.12
CA TYR A 227 15.57 9.65 -5.21
C TYR A 227 15.89 8.40 -6.04
N ASN A 228 16.01 7.25 -5.39
CA ASN A 228 16.05 5.97 -6.08
C ASN A 228 14.68 5.66 -6.70
N ASN A 229 14.63 5.32 -7.99
CA ASN A 229 13.40 4.98 -8.70
C ASN A 229 12.63 3.78 -8.12
N ALA A 230 13.31 2.90 -7.39
CA ALA A 230 12.69 1.76 -6.70
C ALA A 230 11.59 2.15 -5.70
N ASP A 231 11.62 3.40 -5.17
CA ASP A 231 10.63 3.92 -4.23
C ASP A 231 9.38 4.50 -4.91
N ASN A 232 9.40 4.75 -6.20
CA ASN A 232 8.33 5.49 -6.88
C ASN A 232 7.09 4.63 -7.18
N GLY A 233 7.24 3.33 -7.28
CA GLY A 233 6.12 2.44 -7.60
C GLY A 233 5.54 2.72 -8.99
N PRO A 234 4.21 2.59 -9.19
CA PRO A 234 3.56 2.77 -10.48
C PRO A 234 3.08 4.19 -10.73
N ALA A 235 3.51 5.18 -9.96
CA ALA A 235 3.07 6.56 -10.14
C ALA A 235 3.76 7.18 -11.36
N GLU A 236 2.98 7.80 -12.22
CA GLU A 236 3.45 8.75 -13.23
C GLU A 236 3.57 10.11 -12.56
N TYR A 237 4.72 10.78 -12.73
CA TYR A 237 5.00 12.02 -12.03
C TYR A 237 4.97 13.23 -12.96
N TYR A 238 4.45 14.32 -12.42
CA TYR A 238 4.35 15.62 -13.08
C TYR A 238 4.97 16.70 -12.18
N SER A 239 5.68 17.65 -12.80
CA SER A 239 6.09 18.92 -12.18
C SER A 239 5.21 20.05 -12.68
N PHE A 240 4.94 21.01 -11.81
CA PHE A 240 4.18 22.22 -12.14
C PHE A 240 5.00 23.45 -11.80
N HIS A 241 4.84 24.51 -12.58
CA HIS A 241 5.53 25.77 -12.31
C HIS A 241 5.14 26.32 -10.92
N GLY A 242 6.15 26.71 -10.14
CA GLY A 242 5.92 27.23 -8.77
C GLY A 242 5.67 26.17 -7.70
N LEU A 243 5.82 24.87 -8.02
CA LEU A 243 5.84 23.79 -7.04
C LEU A 243 7.22 23.13 -7.00
N ASP A 244 7.82 23.07 -5.81
CA ASP A 244 9.09 22.38 -5.57
C ASP A 244 8.90 20.90 -5.21
N ILE A 245 7.72 20.34 -5.50
CA ILE A 245 7.35 18.95 -5.26
C ILE A 245 6.87 18.29 -6.55
N ARG A 246 6.80 16.97 -6.54
CA ARG A 246 6.23 16.19 -7.63
C ARG A 246 4.81 15.76 -7.28
N VAL A 247 3.93 15.81 -8.27
CA VAL A 247 2.58 15.25 -8.21
C VAL A 247 2.56 13.94 -8.97
N GLY A 248 2.26 12.85 -8.29
CA GLY A 248 2.18 11.52 -8.87
C GLY A 248 0.73 11.09 -9.11
N LEU A 249 0.49 10.35 -10.19
CA LEU A 249 -0.79 9.72 -10.49
C LEU A 249 -0.63 8.20 -10.48
N ILE A 250 -1.49 7.50 -9.74
CA ILE A 250 -1.54 6.03 -9.71
C ILE A 250 -2.88 5.60 -10.32
N GLN A 251 -2.85 5.31 -11.60
CA GLN A 251 -4.01 4.93 -12.41
C GLN A 251 -4.19 3.41 -12.36
N ALA A 252 -4.84 2.92 -11.29
CA ALA A 252 -4.98 1.48 -11.08
C ALA A 252 -6.03 0.83 -12.00
N ILE A 253 -7.01 1.60 -12.47
CA ILE A 253 -8.16 1.14 -13.25
C ILE A 253 -8.03 1.56 -14.71
N HIS A 254 -7.85 2.86 -14.99
CA HIS A 254 -7.82 3.40 -16.35
C HIS A 254 -6.45 3.25 -17.02
N GLY A 255 -5.35 3.50 -16.28
CA GLY A 255 -3.98 3.37 -16.78
C GLY A 255 -3.27 2.12 -16.22
N LYS A 256 -3.80 0.94 -16.46
CA LYS A 256 -3.32 -0.33 -15.87
C LYS A 256 -1.81 -0.53 -16.02
N PHE A 257 -1.07 -0.41 -14.92
CA PHE A 257 0.38 -0.67 -14.85
C PHE A 257 0.73 -2.16 -14.61
N CYS A 258 -0.16 -3.08 -14.98
CA CYS A 258 0.01 -4.52 -14.72
C CYS A 258 1.23 -5.11 -15.42
N ASP A 259 1.55 -4.65 -16.61
CA ASP A 259 2.67 -5.17 -17.41
C ASP A 259 4.06 -4.84 -16.80
N THR A 260 4.14 -3.81 -15.97
CA THR A 260 5.36 -3.42 -15.22
C THR A 260 5.30 -3.75 -13.74
N CYS A 261 4.23 -4.41 -13.27
CA CYS A 261 3.99 -4.64 -11.85
C CYS A 261 4.99 -5.62 -11.25
N ASN A 262 5.89 -5.12 -10.40
CA ASN A 262 6.97 -5.85 -9.72
C ASN A 262 6.59 -6.39 -8.33
N ARG A 263 5.30 -6.37 -7.93
CA ARG A 263 4.89 -6.54 -6.52
C ARG A 263 4.32 -7.91 -6.22
N ILE A 264 4.60 -8.38 -4.99
CA ILE A 264 3.93 -9.49 -4.32
C ILE A 264 3.53 -9.04 -2.90
N ARG A 265 2.56 -9.70 -2.28
CA ARG A 265 2.03 -9.33 -0.97
C ARG A 265 2.02 -10.50 0.01
N VAL A 266 2.18 -10.18 1.29
CA VAL A 266 1.96 -11.07 2.42
C VAL A 266 0.88 -10.45 3.30
N THR A 267 -0.11 -11.22 3.67
CA THR A 267 -1.21 -10.83 4.54
C THR A 267 -0.85 -11.01 6.02
N ALA A 268 -1.59 -10.37 6.93
CA ALA A 268 -1.32 -10.43 8.37
C ALA A 268 -1.51 -11.84 8.98
N ASP A 269 -2.28 -12.70 8.33
CA ASP A 269 -2.43 -14.11 8.65
C ASP A 269 -1.34 -15.01 8.01
N GLY A 270 -0.33 -14.42 7.37
CA GLY A 270 0.82 -15.14 6.82
C GLY A 270 0.59 -15.80 5.46
N ARG A 271 -0.36 -15.32 4.65
CA ARG A 271 -0.63 -15.85 3.31
C ARG A 271 0.02 -14.99 2.23
N LEU A 272 0.43 -15.62 1.15
CA LEU A 272 0.92 -14.96 -0.06
C LEU A 272 -0.23 -14.60 -0.98
N MET A 273 -0.21 -13.37 -1.48
CA MET A 273 -1.13 -12.85 -2.48
C MET A 273 -0.33 -12.34 -3.68
N PRO A 274 -0.42 -13.01 -4.84
CA PRO A 274 0.34 -12.62 -6.04
C PRO A 274 -0.05 -11.26 -6.62
N CYS A 275 -1.33 -10.88 -6.47
CA CYS A 275 -1.89 -9.63 -6.98
C CYS A 275 -2.98 -9.13 -6.03
N LEU A 276 -3.14 -7.80 -5.91
CA LEU A 276 -4.20 -7.18 -5.11
C LEU A 276 -5.60 -7.58 -5.58
N GLY A 277 -5.80 -7.66 -6.90
CA GLY A 277 -7.06 -8.08 -7.52
C GLY A 277 -7.22 -9.60 -7.65
N SER A 278 -6.37 -10.41 -6.99
CA SER A 278 -6.48 -11.87 -7.04
C SER A 278 -7.20 -12.41 -5.82
N SER A 279 -8.16 -13.31 -6.04
CA SER A 279 -8.76 -14.14 -4.97
C SER A 279 -7.83 -15.28 -4.51
N VAL A 280 -6.81 -15.60 -5.31
CA VAL A 280 -5.86 -16.67 -5.00
C VAL A 280 -4.90 -16.24 -3.90
N THR A 281 -4.86 -16.98 -2.81
CA THR A 281 -3.85 -16.89 -1.76
C THR A 281 -3.20 -18.24 -1.54
N MET A 282 -1.95 -18.23 -1.10
CA MET A 282 -1.16 -19.42 -0.80
C MET A 282 -0.61 -19.31 0.61
N ASP A 283 -0.59 -20.40 1.35
CA ASP A 283 0.00 -20.41 2.67
C ASP A 283 1.53 -20.23 2.55
N LEU A 284 2.05 -19.22 3.20
CA LEU A 284 3.48 -18.92 3.23
C LEU A 284 4.15 -19.59 4.43
N VAL A 285 3.40 -19.63 5.54
CA VAL A 285 3.85 -20.17 6.81
C VAL A 285 3.04 -21.43 7.09
N PRO A 286 3.63 -22.64 7.01
CA PRO A 286 2.94 -23.88 7.34
C PRO A 286 2.50 -23.91 8.80
N ASP A 287 1.47 -24.68 9.13
CA ASP A 287 1.02 -24.93 10.51
C ASP A 287 2.13 -25.53 11.39
N SER A 288 3.07 -26.25 10.77
CA SER A 288 4.26 -26.82 11.42
C SER A 288 5.40 -25.83 11.66
N TRP A 289 5.16 -24.52 11.50
CA TRP A 289 6.18 -23.47 11.61
C TRP A 289 7.00 -23.53 12.90
N ASP A 290 6.36 -23.84 14.02
CA ASP A 290 7.02 -23.81 15.34
C ASP A 290 7.93 -25.04 15.54
N PHE A 291 7.77 -26.11 14.78
CA PHE A 291 8.51 -27.37 14.91
C PHE A 291 9.61 -27.56 13.88
N ALA A 292 9.63 -26.80 12.78
CA ALA A 292 10.65 -26.89 11.76
C ALA A 292 11.95 -26.14 12.15
N ASP A 293 13.09 -26.61 11.69
CA ASP A 293 14.33 -25.84 11.82
C ASP A 293 14.37 -24.65 10.85
N ASP A 294 15.34 -23.74 11.03
CA ASP A 294 15.42 -22.51 10.24
C ASP A 294 15.74 -22.78 8.75
N VAL A 295 16.38 -23.88 8.42
CA VAL A 295 16.71 -24.28 7.05
C VAL A 295 15.46 -24.79 6.34
N GLU A 296 14.68 -25.64 7.01
CA GLU A 296 13.41 -26.15 6.48
C GLU A 296 12.41 -25.01 6.26
N LYS A 297 12.33 -24.07 7.20
CA LYS A 297 11.51 -22.84 7.07
C LYS A 297 11.89 -22.04 5.83
N ASP A 298 13.18 -21.78 5.63
CA ASP A 298 13.66 -21.03 4.48
C ASP A 298 13.30 -21.73 3.16
N PHE A 299 13.51 -23.05 3.07
CA PHE A 299 13.12 -23.82 1.88
C PHE A 299 11.63 -23.79 1.59
N ALA A 300 10.80 -23.93 2.61
CA ALA A 300 9.35 -23.90 2.48
C ALA A 300 8.89 -22.52 1.96
N ILE A 301 9.39 -21.42 2.56
CA ILE A 301 9.05 -20.06 2.14
C ILE A 301 9.53 -19.79 0.72
N VAL A 302 10.77 -20.14 0.36
CA VAL A 302 11.30 -19.95 -1.00
C VAL A 302 10.45 -20.70 -2.03
N ARG A 303 10.01 -21.92 -1.71
CA ARG A 303 9.13 -22.70 -2.58
C ARG A 303 7.76 -22.04 -2.77
N ALA A 304 7.14 -21.56 -1.67
CA ALA A 304 5.87 -20.86 -1.70
C ALA A 304 5.97 -19.54 -2.49
N LEU A 305 7.01 -18.75 -2.26
CA LEU A 305 7.27 -17.52 -3.00
C LEU A 305 7.44 -17.76 -4.50
N ARG A 306 8.20 -18.79 -4.90
CA ARG A 306 8.37 -19.18 -6.31
C ARG A 306 7.04 -19.57 -6.94
N ALA A 307 6.21 -20.34 -6.23
CA ALA A 307 4.88 -20.72 -6.70
C ALA A 307 3.98 -19.50 -6.89
N ALA A 308 3.93 -18.60 -5.92
CA ALA A 308 3.13 -17.37 -5.98
C ALA A 308 3.58 -16.43 -7.11
N ILE A 309 4.89 -16.24 -7.31
CA ILE A 309 5.43 -15.43 -8.40
C ILE A 309 5.04 -16.03 -9.76
N LYS A 310 5.13 -17.34 -9.91
CA LYS A 310 4.68 -18.04 -11.14
C LYS A 310 3.17 -17.96 -11.33
N ALA A 311 2.37 -17.96 -10.26
CA ALA A 311 0.92 -17.84 -10.30
C ALA A 311 0.42 -16.41 -10.49
N LYS A 312 1.32 -15.39 -10.46
CA LYS A 312 0.93 -13.99 -10.64
C LYS A 312 0.20 -13.81 -11.97
N PRO A 313 -1.04 -13.23 -11.95
CA PRO A 313 -1.80 -13.03 -13.18
C PRO A 313 -1.14 -11.94 -14.06
N ARG A 314 -1.45 -11.96 -15.36
CA ARG A 314 -0.98 -10.92 -16.27
C ARG A 314 -1.52 -9.55 -15.87
N CYS A 315 -2.83 -9.49 -15.61
CA CYS A 315 -3.51 -8.28 -15.14
C CYS A 315 -4.54 -8.63 -14.06
N HIS A 316 -5.01 -7.62 -13.34
CA HIS A 316 -6.17 -7.76 -12.45
C HIS A 316 -7.48 -7.72 -13.24
N ASN A 317 -8.56 -8.24 -12.65
CA ASN A 317 -9.92 -8.28 -13.25
C ASN A 317 -10.90 -7.40 -12.46
N PHE A 318 -10.46 -6.26 -11.96
CA PHE A 318 -11.36 -5.38 -11.20
C PHE A 318 -12.63 -5.01 -11.97
N ASN A 319 -12.55 -4.84 -13.29
CA ASN A 319 -13.70 -4.48 -14.12
C ASN A 319 -14.67 -5.65 -14.39
N ASP A 320 -14.17 -6.89 -14.41
CA ASP A 320 -14.99 -8.07 -14.71
C ASP A 320 -15.95 -8.37 -13.56
N ASN A 321 -15.54 -8.13 -12.32
CA ASN A 321 -16.37 -8.31 -11.13
C ASN A 321 -17.47 -7.25 -11.01
N ALA A 322 -17.24 -6.01 -11.45
CA ALA A 322 -18.26 -4.95 -11.46
C ALA A 322 -19.41 -5.22 -12.45
N VAL A 323 -19.10 -5.88 -13.59
CA VAL A 323 -20.11 -6.23 -14.60
C VAL A 323 -20.96 -7.44 -14.20
N THR A 324 -20.41 -8.34 -13.39
CA THR A 324 -21.12 -9.56 -12.95
C THR A 324 -22.19 -9.23 -11.91
N TYR A 325 -21.97 -8.23 -11.05
CA TYR A 325 -22.94 -7.82 -10.03
C TYR A 325 -24.22 -7.17 -10.59
N THR A 326 -24.17 -6.54 -11.74
CA THR A 326 -25.37 -5.90 -12.37
C THR A 326 -26.23 -6.87 -13.18
N LYS A 327 -25.77 -8.11 -13.44
CA LYS A 327 -26.51 -9.10 -14.24
C LYS A 327 -27.09 -10.30 -13.46
N THR A 328 -26.80 -10.46 -12.17
CA THR A 328 -27.16 -11.68 -11.42
C THR A 328 -28.26 -11.48 -10.37
N THR A 329 -29.09 -10.43 -10.46
CA THR A 329 -30.30 -10.33 -9.63
C THR A 329 -31.45 -11.21 -10.08
N GLU A 330 -31.28 -11.95 -11.17
CA GLU A 330 -32.26 -12.96 -11.58
C GLU A 330 -31.60 -14.30 -11.97
N LYS A 331 -31.64 -15.26 -11.04
CA LYS A 331 -31.38 -16.72 -11.13
C LYS A 331 -30.01 -17.23 -10.67
N LYS A 332 -30.07 -17.90 -9.53
CA LYS A 332 -29.38 -19.08 -8.99
C LYS A 332 -28.76 -18.88 -7.60
N THR A 333 -29.47 -19.41 -6.63
CA THR A 333 -29.21 -19.35 -5.18
C THR A 333 -28.13 -20.32 -4.67
N THR A 334 -27.39 -21.05 -5.51
CA THR A 334 -26.48 -22.14 -5.07
C THR A 334 -25.00 -21.96 -5.44
N GLU A 335 -24.65 -20.99 -6.28
CA GLU A 335 -23.25 -20.68 -6.61
C GLU A 335 -22.76 -19.33 -5.99
N ILE A 336 -23.64 -18.64 -5.27
CA ILE A 336 -23.43 -17.29 -4.74
C ILE A 336 -22.56 -17.30 -3.47
N GLU A 337 -22.64 -18.35 -2.64
CA GLU A 337 -21.89 -18.42 -1.37
C GLU A 337 -20.36 -18.42 -1.53
N ALA A 338 -19.82 -18.97 -2.62
CA ALA A 338 -18.37 -18.98 -2.86
C ALA A 338 -17.83 -17.64 -3.42
N ALA A 339 -18.66 -16.85 -4.07
CA ALA A 339 -18.26 -15.55 -4.64
C ALA A 339 -18.37 -14.40 -3.60
N GLU A 340 -19.36 -14.46 -2.71
CA GLU A 340 -19.58 -13.47 -1.64
C GLU A 340 -18.48 -13.51 -0.57
N VAL A 341 -17.93 -14.67 -0.26
CA VAL A 341 -16.80 -14.85 0.68
C VAL A 341 -15.52 -14.15 0.17
N ASN A 342 -15.37 -13.95 -1.13
CA ASN A 342 -14.19 -13.32 -1.72
C ASN A 342 -14.29 -11.79 -1.87
N ALA A 343 -15.47 -11.21 -1.95
CA ALA A 343 -15.66 -9.76 -2.09
C ALA A 343 -15.46 -8.98 -0.78
N ALA A 344 -15.62 -9.64 0.37
CA ALA A 344 -15.54 -9.03 1.70
C ALA A 344 -14.12 -8.95 2.29
N ARG A 345 -13.06 -8.96 1.47
CA ARG A 345 -11.69 -8.78 1.99
C ARG A 345 -11.42 -7.30 2.24
N ASN A 346 -11.33 -6.94 3.51
CA ASN A 346 -10.93 -5.60 3.93
C ASN A 346 -9.53 -5.26 3.40
N MET A 347 -9.34 -4.03 2.91
CA MET A 347 -8.03 -3.50 2.52
C MET A 347 -7.02 -3.60 3.67
N SER A 348 -7.46 -3.46 4.92
CA SER A 348 -6.64 -3.61 6.12
C SER A 348 -5.96 -4.98 6.24
N ARG A 349 -6.61 -6.05 5.76
CA ARG A 349 -6.05 -7.41 5.82
C ARG A 349 -5.03 -7.72 4.75
N ILE A 350 -5.12 -7.06 3.61
CA ILE A 350 -4.29 -7.33 2.43
C ILE A 350 -3.20 -6.30 2.19
N GLY A 351 -3.06 -5.34 3.09
CA GLY A 351 -2.02 -4.33 3.03
C GLY A 351 -2.23 -3.35 1.89
N GLY A 352 -3.32 -2.62 1.96
CA GLY A 352 -3.72 -1.56 1.02
C GLY A 352 -2.72 -0.43 0.89
#